data_0711788051c1674867303cb746bdeabd
#
_entry.id   0711788051c1674867303cb746bdeabd
#
_cell.length_a   1.000
_cell.length_b   1.000
_cell.length_c   1.000
_cell.angle_alpha   90.00
_cell.angle_beta   90.00
_cell.angle_gamma   90.00
#
_symmetry.space_group_name_H-M   'P 1'
#
loop_
_entity.id
_entity.type
_entity.pdbx_description
1 polymer ?
#
loop_
_entity_poly.entity_id
_entity_poly.type
_entity_poly.pdbx_seq_one_letter_code
_entity_poly.pdbx_strand_id
1 'polypeptide(L)'
;MTNFSKKVLDLTKQIPKGKITTYKQLATAAGNPEASRAAGSALNKNALLVIIPCHHVIKSTGEIGGYSGGKEKKLALLKKEGIPIKEGKIINLKHYLHKFKN
;
A
#
# COMPACT_ATOMS: atom_id res chain seq x y z
N MET A 1 -1.51 -14.52 -13.68
CA MET A 1 -1.24 -13.93 -12.36
C MET A 1 -0.85 -15.00 -11.37
N THR A 2 0.21 -14.81 -10.61
CA THR A 2 0.64 -15.78 -9.60
C THR A 2 -0.30 -15.76 -8.39
N ASN A 3 -0.29 -16.84 -7.61
CA ASN A 3 -1.06 -16.89 -6.35
C ASN A 3 -0.62 -15.78 -5.40
N PHE A 4 0.67 -15.48 -5.35
CA PHE A 4 1.19 -14.40 -4.52
C PHE A 4 0.62 -13.04 -4.96
N SER A 5 0.66 -12.73 -6.25
CA SER A 5 0.13 -11.48 -6.79
C SER A 5 -1.36 -11.32 -6.47
N LYS A 6 -2.12 -12.40 -6.61
CA LYS A 6 -3.55 -12.38 -6.30
C LYS A 6 -3.79 -12.11 -4.82
N LYS A 7 -3.02 -12.74 -3.94
CA LYS A 7 -3.11 -12.49 -2.49
C LYS A 7 -2.79 -11.05 -2.15
N VAL A 8 -1.76 -10.48 -2.77
CA VAL A 8 -1.37 -9.09 -2.57
C VAL A 8 -2.52 -8.15 -2.91
N LEU A 9 -3.16 -8.35 -4.05
CA LEU A 9 -4.28 -7.51 -4.48
C LEU A 9 -5.50 -7.69 -3.56
N ASP A 10 -5.81 -8.91 -3.17
CA ASP A 10 -6.94 -9.20 -2.28
C ASP A 10 -6.74 -8.57 -0.90
N LEU A 11 -5.52 -8.64 -0.35
CA LEU A 11 -5.19 -8.03 0.93
C LEU A 11 -5.26 -6.50 0.85
N THR A 12 -4.82 -5.92 -0.26
CA THR A 12 -4.87 -4.47 -0.46
C THR A 12 -6.32 -3.97 -0.45
N LYS A 13 -7.25 -4.74 -0.99
CA LYS A 13 -8.68 -4.40 -0.95
C LYS A 13 -9.23 -4.27 0.47
N GLN A 14 -8.64 -4.97 1.42
CA GLN A 14 -9.10 -4.99 2.80
C GLN A 14 -8.74 -3.74 3.59
N ILE A 15 -7.82 -2.93 3.07
CA ILE A 15 -7.34 -1.74 3.78
C ILE A 15 -8.40 -0.65 3.73
N PRO A 16 -8.98 -0.23 4.88
CA PRO A 16 -10.00 0.79 4.89
C PRO A 16 -9.43 2.20 4.69
N LYS A 17 -10.29 3.14 4.35
CA LYS A 17 -9.91 4.56 4.29
C LYS A 17 -9.29 4.99 5.62
N GLY A 18 -8.24 5.79 5.55
CA GLY A 18 -7.55 6.29 6.73
C GLY A 18 -6.53 5.33 7.31
N LYS A 19 -6.33 4.19 6.69
CA LYS A 19 -5.31 3.22 7.09
C LYS A 19 -4.38 2.93 5.92
N ILE A 20 -3.15 2.51 6.24
CA ILE A 20 -2.12 2.21 5.26
C ILE A 20 -1.40 0.92 5.63
N THR A 21 -0.60 0.41 4.73
CA THR A 21 0.31 -0.71 5.01
C THR A 21 1.63 -0.42 4.29
N THR A 22 2.64 -1.24 4.58
CA THR A 22 3.92 -1.16 3.88
C THR A 22 4.04 -2.34 2.92
N TYR A 23 4.91 -2.19 1.91
CA TYR A 23 5.18 -3.30 0.99
C TYR A 23 5.66 -4.55 1.74
N LYS A 24 6.47 -4.35 2.77
CA LYS A 24 6.99 -5.45 3.59
C LYS A 24 5.87 -6.17 4.35
N GLN A 25 4.99 -5.41 5.00
CA GLN A 25 3.89 -6.00 5.75
C GLN A 25 2.90 -6.71 4.84
N LEU A 26 2.63 -6.12 3.68
CA LEU A 26 1.75 -6.71 2.68
C LEU A 26 2.32 -8.03 2.16
N ALA A 27 3.61 -8.06 1.83
CA ALA A 27 4.28 -9.25 1.39
C ALA A 27 4.27 -10.34 2.47
N THR A 28 4.51 -9.95 3.72
CA THR A 28 4.46 -10.86 4.87
C THR A 28 3.08 -11.48 5.02
N ALA A 29 2.03 -10.66 4.94
CA ALA A 29 0.65 -11.14 5.04
C ALA A 29 0.28 -12.06 3.88
N ALA A 30 0.89 -11.85 2.71
CA ALA A 30 0.69 -12.70 1.55
C ALA A 30 1.52 -14.00 1.60
N GLY A 31 2.30 -14.20 2.66
CA GLY A 31 3.04 -15.44 2.90
C GLY A 31 4.52 -15.41 2.54
N ASN A 32 5.06 -14.27 2.10
CA ASN A 32 6.48 -14.18 1.74
C ASN A 32 7.07 -12.82 2.13
N PRO A 33 7.63 -12.70 3.34
CA PRO A 33 8.14 -11.41 3.86
C PRO A 33 9.32 -10.84 3.05
N GLU A 34 9.98 -11.65 2.24
CA GLU A 34 11.10 -11.17 1.43
C GLU A 34 10.67 -10.70 0.04
N ALA A 35 9.39 -10.80 -0.30
CA ALA A 35 8.88 -10.50 -1.63
C ALA A 35 8.27 -9.10 -1.75
N SER A 36 8.83 -8.10 -1.05
CA SER A 36 8.34 -6.72 -1.12
C SER A 36 8.34 -6.15 -2.54
N ARG A 37 9.37 -6.45 -3.33
CA ARG A 37 9.46 -6.01 -4.73
C ARG A 37 8.39 -6.64 -5.60
N ALA A 38 8.13 -7.93 -5.39
CA ALA A 38 7.09 -8.63 -6.13
C ALA A 38 5.71 -8.09 -5.78
N ALA A 39 5.49 -7.72 -4.51
CA ALA A 39 4.26 -7.05 -4.08
C ALA A 39 4.09 -5.72 -4.82
N GLY A 40 5.16 -4.91 -4.87
CA GLY A 40 5.16 -3.66 -5.61
C GLY A 40 4.87 -3.85 -7.10
N SER A 41 5.45 -4.86 -7.72
CA SER A 41 5.19 -5.19 -9.13
C SER A 41 3.72 -5.56 -9.36
N ALA A 42 3.14 -6.36 -8.47
CA ALA A 42 1.73 -6.74 -8.57
C ALA A 42 0.83 -5.50 -8.51
N LEU A 43 1.13 -4.57 -7.60
CA LEU A 43 0.37 -3.34 -7.46
C LEU A 43 0.53 -2.42 -8.67
N ASN A 44 1.74 -2.32 -9.22
CA ASN A 44 1.99 -1.49 -10.40
C ASN A 44 1.26 -2.00 -11.65
N LYS A 45 0.99 -3.28 -11.73
CA LYS A 45 0.24 -3.85 -12.85
C LYS A 45 -1.27 -3.73 -12.69
N ASN A 46 -1.72 -3.28 -11.51
CA ASN A 46 -3.15 -3.13 -11.24
C ASN A 46 -3.73 -1.94 -12.00
N ALA A 47 -4.70 -2.21 -12.85
CA ALA A 47 -5.41 -1.16 -13.61
C ALA A 47 -6.66 -0.67 -12.89
N LEU A 48 -7.08 -1.32 -11.79
CA LEU A 48 -8.33 -1.02 -11.08
C LEU A 48 -8.05 -0.20 -9.82
N LEU A 49 -7.48 1.01 -10.00
CA LEU A 49 -6.97 1.83 -8.90
C LEU A 49 -8.00 2.23 -7.84
N VAL A 50 -9.27 2.33 -8.23
CA VAL A 50 -10.35 2.69 -7.29
C VAL A 50 -10.84 1.47 -6.53
N ILE A 51 -10.95 0.34 -7.21
CA ILE A 51 -11.45 -0.92 -6.63
C ILE A 51 -10.40 -1.56 -5.74
N ILE A 52 -9.13 -1.52 -6.18
CA ILE A 52 -8.00 -2.01 -5.39
C ILE A 52 -7.17 -0.78 -5.01
N PRO A 53 -7.29 -0.29 -3.76
CA PRO A 53 -6.71 1.00 -3.37
C PRO A 53 -5.19 0.92 -3.12
N CYS A 54 -4.45 0.77 -4.20
CA CYS A 54 -2.98 0.65 -4.16
C CYS A 54 -2.29 1.83 -3.48
N HIS A 55 -2.96 2.99 -3.42
CA HIS A 55 -2.40 4.18 -2.77
C HIS A 55 -2.20 3.98 -1.26
N HIS A 56 -2.84 2.98 -0.66
CA HIS A 56 -2.66 2.68 0.76
C HIS A 56 -1.33 1.97 1.06
N VAL A 57 -0.58 1.53 0.05
CA VAL A 57 0.68 0.81 0.26
C VAL A 57 1.86 1.74 0.09
N ILE A 58 2.68 1.85 1.13
CA ILE A 58 3.83 2.75 1.18
C ILE A 58 5.10 2.00 1.53
N LYS A 59 6.24 2.70 1.49
CA LYS A 59 7.53 2.10 1.87
C LYS A 59 7.65 1.96 3.39
N SER A 60 8.40 0.96 3.83
CA SER A 60 8.66 0.73 5.27
C SER A 60 9.36 1.91 5.95
N THR A 61 10.05 2.74 5.17
CA THR A 61 10.70 3.95 5.65
C THR A 61 9.74 5.08 5.99
N GLY A 62 8.46 4.93 5.60
CA GLY A 62 7.46 5.98 5.72
C GLY A 62 7.30 6.83 4.45
N GLU A 63 8.20 6.67 3.49
CA GLU A 63 8.07 7.36 2.19
C GLU A 63 6.88 6.78 1.43
N ILE A 64 6.14 7.64 0.71
CA ILE A 64 4.92 7.19 0.05
C ILE A 64 5.15 6.22 -1.10
N GLY A 65 6.32 6.25 -1.74
CA GLY A 65 6.63 5.35 -2.83
C GLY A 65 5.92 5.68 -4.13
N GLY A 66 6.07 4.80 -5.10
CA GLY A 66 5.46 4.97 -6.42
C GLY A 66 3.99 4.58 -6.45
N TYR A 67 3.32 4.96 -7.54
CA TYR A 67 1.91 4.67 -7.76
C TYR A 67 1.65 4.65 -9.27
N SER A 68 0.90 3.68 -9.76
CA SER A 68 0.62 3.57 -11.19
C SER A 68 -0.17 4.75 -11.75
N GLY A 69 -0.95 5.42 -10.91
CA GLY A 69 -1.66 6.64 -11.27
C GLY A 69 -0.85 7.93 -11.10
N GLY A 70 0.42 7.82 -10.70
CA GLY A 70 1.31 8.95 -10.44
C GLY A 70 1.45 9.30 -8.97
N LYS A 71 2.65 9.70 -8.59
CA LYS A 71 2.99 10.00 -7.19
C LYS A 71 2.15 11.13 -6.61
N GLU A 72 1.90 12.18 -7.41
CA GLU A 72 1.10 13.32 -6.96
C GLU A 72 -0.33 12.91 -6.64
N LYS A 73 -0.89 12.03 -7.46
CA LYS A 73 -2.24 11.51 -7.22
C LYS A 73 -2.30 10.66 -5.96
N LYS A 74 -1.28 9.84 -5.72
CA LYS A 74 -1.16 9.05 -4.50
C LYS A 74 -1.14 9.96 -3.28
N LEU A 75 -0.32 11.01 -3.32
CA LEU A 75 -0.21 11.98 -2.26
C LEU A 75 -1.56 12.65 -1.96
N ALA A 76 -2.26 13.09 -3.01
CA ALA A 76 -3.56 13.73 -2.88
C ALA A 76 -4.60 12.79 -2.25
N LEU A 77 -4.62 11.52 -2.69
CA LEU A 77 -5.56 10.52 -2.15
C LEU A 77 -5.31 10.25 -0.67
N LEU A 78 -4.03 10.12 -0.27
CA LEU A 78 -3.69 9.88 1.13
C LEU A 78 -4.06 11.09 2.01
N LYS A 79 -3.79 12.29 1.54
CA LYS A 79 -4.17 13.52 2.28
C LYS A 79 -5.68 13.63 2.43
N LYS A 80 -6.42 13.29 1.38
CA LYS A 80 -7.88 13.32 1.40
C LYS A 80 -8.46 12.37 2.46
N GLU A 81 -7.76 11.27 2.72
CA GLU A 81 -8.17 10.31 3.74
C GLU A 81 -7.71 10.69 5.16
N GLY A 82 -7.04 11.82 5.30
CA GLY A 82 -6.59 12.28 6.61
C GLY A 82 -5.24 11.74 7.04
N ILE A 83 -4.46 11.16 6.14
CA ILE A 83 -3.12 10.67 6.45
C ILE A 83 -2.15 11.85 6.45
N PRO A 84 -1.49 12.15 7.58
CA PRO A 84 -0.56 13.28 7.64
C PRO A 84 0.76 12.96 6.93
N ILE A 85 1.13 13.82 5.99
CA ILE A 85 2.35 13.65 5.19
C ILE A 85 3.16 14.94 5.24
N LYS A 86 4.46 14.82 5.49
CA LYS A 86 5.39 15.94 5.49
C LYS A 86 6.65 15.54 4.73
N GLU A 87 7.02 16.34 3.74
CA GLU A 87 8.22 16.09 2.95
C GLU A 87 8.27 14.68 2.32
N GLY A 88 7.12 14.22 1.84
CA GLY A 88 7.01 12.92 1.18
C GLY A 88 6.99 11.71 2.10
N LYS A 89 6.90 11.92 3.42
CA LYS A 89 6.86 10.85 4.41
C LYS A 89 5.61 10.92 5.28
N ILE A 90 5.11 9.75 5.65
CA ILE A 90 3.97 9.65 6.58
C ILE A 90 4.44 10.04 7.98
N ILE A 91 3.69 10.93 8.63
CA ILE A 91 3.93 11.29 10.03
C ILE A 91 3.16 10.30 10.89
N ASN A 92 3.83 9.79 11.94
CA ASN A 92 3.21 8.85 12.89
C ASN A 92 2.70 7.58 12.20
N LEU A 93 3.53 7.00 11.36
CA LEU A 93 3.24 5.83 10.54
C LEU A 93 2.51 4.71 11.31
N LYS A 94 3.02 4.36 12.49
CA LYS A 94 2.48 3.24 13.28
C LYS A 94 1.01 3.42 13.64
N HIS A 95 0.56 4.66 13.82
CA HIS A 95 -0.82 4.96 14.16
C HIS A 95 -1.79 4.59 13.03
N TYR A 96 -1.34 4.66 11.79
CA TYR A 96 -2.19 4.46 10.60
C TYR A 96 -2.05 3.09 9.98
N LEU A 97 -1.18 2.23 10.51
CA LEU A 97 -0.97 0.90 9.94
C LEU A 97 -2.19 0.00 10.13
N HIS A 98 -2.63 -0.58 9.02
CA HIS A 98 -3.68 -1.59 9.03
C HIS A 98 -3.09 -2.92 9.47
N LYS A 99 -3.79 -3.64 10.33
CA LYS A 99 -3.38 -4.97 10.77
C LYS A 99 -4.19 -6.02 10.01
N PHE A 100 -3.49 -6.85 9.25
CA PHE A 100 -4.14 -7.95 8.57
C PHE A 100 -4.47 -9.06 9.56
N LYS A 101 -5.65 -9.63 9.43
CA LYS A 101 -6.03 -10.80 10.23
C LYS A 101 -5.44 -12.05 9.58
N ASN A 102 -4.81 -12.88 10.37
CA ASN A 102 -4.28 -14.15 9.90
C ASN A 102 -5.24 -15.28 10.25
#